data_b041bd61a0223961b822f97e5263be1d
#
_entry.id   b041bd61a0223961b822f97e5263be1d
#
_cell.length_a   1.000
_cell.length_b   1.000
_cell.length_c   1.000
_cell.angle_alpha   90.00
_cell.angle_beta   90.00
_cell.angle_gamma   90.00
#
_symmetry.space_group_name_H-M   'P 1'
#
loop_
_entity.id
_entity.type
_entity.pdbx_description
1 polymer ?
#
loop_
_entity_poly.entity_id
_entity_poly.type
_entity_poly.pdbx_seq_one_letter_code
_entity_poly.pdbx_strand_id
1 'polypeptide(L)'
;LPMIIFNNQNEMFQDKRVRWALALMLDARQIAIASYRGAATLSAIAVPPTGTHPSDYHGPMQEWLTNYELDLGNGETTQPYDPEIGSQIAQMVSGQFEDVPTDPDAIRTAFGYGWWKQDLEAAAALLESAGFTREGNQWMMPDGQPFAFTIKTFPEGVINRMGTMIAQQWTQAGVNVTAEADPQMFPQTLPLGD
;
A
#
# COMPACT_ATOMS: atom_id res chain seq x y z
N LEU A 1 3.17 -11.83 7.09
CA LEU A 1 2.55 -10.89 6.14
C LEU A 1 3.21 -9.53 6.30
N PRO A 2 4.02 -9.08 5.33
CA PRO A 2 4.55 -7.72 5.36
C PRO A 2 3.40 -6.72 5.23
N MET A 3 3.44 -5.66 6.04
CA MET A 3 2.44 -4.59 6.02
C MET A 3 3.09 -3.26 6.35
N ILE A 4 2.46 -2.17 5.95
CA ILE A 4 2.82 -0.82 6.38
C ILE A 4 1.99 -0.53 7.63
N ILE A 5 2.67 -0.14 8.70
CA ILE A 5 2.03 0.26 9.96
C ILE A 5 2.30 1.74 10.16
N PHE A 6 1.23 2.53 10.30
CA PHE A 6 1.33 3.95 10.63
C PHE A 6 1.31 4.14 12.14
N ASN A 7 2.27 4.89 12.67
CA ASN A 7 2.24 5.30 14.06
C ASN A 7 1.17 6.38 14.25
N ASN A 8 0.00 5.99 14.78
CA ASN A 8 -1.11 6.91 15.05
C ASN A 8 -0.88 7.84 16.26
N GLN A 9 0.22 7.68 16.99
CA GLN A 9 0.66 8.69 17.99
C GLN A 9 1.25 9.93 17.31
N ASN A 10 1.76 9.77 16.09
CA ASN A 10 2.20 10.87 15.27
C ASN A 10 0.98 11.58 14.65
N GLU A 11 0.81 12.86 14.97
CA GLU A 11 -0.33 13.68 14.51
C GLU A 11 -0.51 13.67 12.98
N MET A 12 0.60 13.59 12.23
CA MET A 12 0.61 13.49 10.77
C MET A 12 -0.24 12.33 10.25
N PHE A 13 -0.26 11.19 10.97
CA PHE A 13 -0.97 9.98 10.54
C PHE A 13 -2.30 9.75 11.26
N GLN A 14 -2.75 10.66 12.12
CA GLN A 14 -4.06 10.56 12.78
C GLN A 14 -5.21 10.74 11.79
N ASP A 15 -5.05 11.61 10.79
CA ASP A 15 -6.05 11.80 9.75
C ASP A 15 -6.08 10.60 8.79
N LYS A 16 -7.22 9.93 8.71
CA LYS A 16 -7.41 8.79 7.80
C LYS A 16 -7.23 9.17 6.33
N ARG A 17 -7.49 10.44 5.95
CA ARG A 17 -7.31 10.92 4.56
C ARG A 17 -5.85 10.86 4.15
N VAL A 18 -4.94 11.23 5.06
CA VAL A 18 -3.49 11.13 4.83
C VAL A 18 -3.05 9.67 4.61
N ARG A 19 -3.53 8.76 5.45
CA ARG A 19 -3.20 7.33 5.29
C ARG A 19 -3.76 6.74 4.00
N TRP A 20 -5.00 7.11 3.61
CA TRP A 20 -5.58 6.71 2.34
C TRP A 20 -4.81 7.31 1.14
N ALA A 21 -4.45 8.58 1.19
CA ALA A 21 -3.64 9.20 0.15
C ALA A 21 -2.32 8.45 -0.06
N LEU A 22 -1.61 8.14 1.03
CA LEU A 22 -0.38 7.34 0.96
C LEU A 22 -0.61 5.94 0.38
N ALA A 23 -1.73 5.28 0.72
CA ALA A 23 -2.06 3.98 0.14
C ALA A 23 -2.32 4.06 -1.37
N LEU A 24 -3.08 5.08 -1.82
CA LEU A 24 -3.41 5.28 -3.24
C LEU A 24 -2.23 5.79 -4.09
N MET A 25 -1.15 6.25 -3.47
CA MET A 25 0.09 6.59 -4.19
C MET A 25 0.89 5.37 -4.62
N LEU A 26 0.57 4.17 -4.11
CA LEU A 26 1.39 2.98 -4.31
C LEU A 26 0.87 2.10 -5.47
N ASP A 27 1.76 1.73 -6.38
CA ASP A 27 1.54 0.62 -7.31
C ASP A 27 2.03 -0.69 -6.68
N ALA A 28 1.10 -1.42 -6.06
CA ALA A 28 1.40 -2.66 -5.38
C ALA A 28 1.91 -3.77 -6.31
N ARG A 29 1.58 -3.72 -7.62
CA ARG A 29 2.09 -4.67 -8.63
C ARG A 29 3.59 -4.52 -8.79
N GLN A 30 4.06 -3.28 -8.96
CA GLN A 30 5.50 -3.00 -9.06
C GLN A 30 6.24 -3.38 -7.77
N ILE A 31 5.65 -3.09 -6.60
CA ILE A 31 6.22 -3.47 -5.30
C ILE A 31 6.32 -4.99 -5.19
N ALA A 32 5.27 -5.75 -5.55
CA ALA A 32 5.26 -7.20 -5.52
C ALA A 32 6.32 -7.80 -6.45
N ILE A 33 6.44 -7.30 -7.67
CA ILE A 33 7.42 -7.79 -8.66
C ILE A 33 8.84 -7.46 -8.22
N ALA A 34 9.14 -6.22 -7.85
CA ALA A 34 10.49 -5.79 -7.50
C ALA A 34 10.98 -6.42 -6.17
N SER A 35 10.09 -6.59 -5.18
CA SER A 35 10.47 -7.10 -3.86
C SER A 35 10.45 -8.62 -3.78
N TYR A 36 9.45 -9.25 -4.39
CA TYR A 36 9.15 -10.67 -4.29
C TYR A 36 9.28 -11.44 -5.61
N ARG A 37 9.72 -10.77 -6.70
CA ARG A 37 9.73 -11.35 -8.04
C ARG A 37 8.34 -11.86 -8.50
N GLY A 38 7.28 -11.18 -8.05
CA GLY A 38 5.91 -11.57 -8.29
C GLY A 38 5.34 -12.64 -7.35
N ALA A 39 6.17 -13.29 -6.52
CA ALA A 39 5.72 -14.35 -5.60
C ALA A 39 5.11 -13.77 -4.30
N ALA A 40 4.26 -12.75 -4.43
CA ALA A 40 3.58 -12.11 -3.30
C ALA A 40 2.07 -12.28 -3.44
N THR A 41 1.42 -12.80 -2.41
CA THR A 41 -0.04 -12.86 -2.34
C THR A 41 -0.56 -11.59 -1.67
N LEU A 42 -1.19 -10.72 -2.45
CA LEU A 42 -1.72 -9.44 -1.98
C LEU A 42 -3.08 -9.60 -1.30
N SER A 43 -3.35 -8.78 -0.30
CA SER A 43 -4.65 -8.74 0.38
C SER A 43 -4.92 -7.34 0.94
N ALA A 44 -6.07 -6.76 0.59
CA ALA A 44 -6.54 -5.48 1.13
C ALA A 44 -6.97 -5.56 2.60
N ILE A 45 -7.17 -6.75 3.14
CA ILE A 45 -7.47 -6.98 4.56
C ILE A 45 -6.26 -7.55 5.28
N ALA A 46 -6.07 -7.17 6.55
CA ALA A 46 -4.92 -7.58 7.37
C ALA A 46 -5.05 -9.04 7.89
N VAL A 47 -5.55 -9.93 7.05
CA VAL A 47 -5.66 -11.38 7.32
C VAL A 47 -4.91 -12.13 6.24
N PRO A 48 -3.93 -12.98 6.58
CA PRO A 48 -3.21 -13.76 5.58
C PRO A 48 -4.16 -14.68 4.81
N PRO A 49 -4.10 -14.75 3.47
CA PRO A 49 -4.97 -15.61 2.69
C PRO A 49 -4.48 -17.08 2.70
N THR A 50 -4.41 -17.68 3.89
CA THR A 50 -3.91 -19.06 4.13
C THR A 50 -4.90 -19.87 4.94
N GLY A 51 -4.84 -21.18 4.83
CA GLY A 51 -5.75 -22.09 5.54
C GLY A 51 -7.20 -21.88 5.12
N THR A 52 -8.10 -21.65 6.08
CA THR A 52 -9.53 -21.38 5.85
C THR A 52 -9.84 -19.88 5.65
N HIS A 53 -8.86 -18.99 5.86
CA HIS A 53 -9.09 -17.54 5.74
C HIS A 53 -9.64 -17.09 4.36
N PRO A 54 -9.28 -17.73 3.24
CA PRO A 54 -9.91 -17.44 1.95
C PRO A 54 -11.43 -17.55 1.97
N SER A 55 -11.99 -18.60 2.53
CA SER A 55 -13.44 -18.83 2.65
C SER A 55 -14.08 -18.03 3.77
N ASP A 56 -13.36 -17.84 4.87
CA ASP A 56 -13.95 -17.27 6.09
C ASP A 56 -13.94 -15.73 6.09
N TYR A 57 -12.96 -15.11 5.42
CA TYR A 57 -12.75 -13.65 5.43
C TYR A 57 -12.70 -13.05 4.02
N HIS A 58 -11.84 -13.58 3.13
CA HIS A 58 -11.60 -12.94 1.84
C HIS A 58 -12.80 -13.03 0.91
N GLY A 59 -13.41 -14.21 0.80
CA GLY A 59 -14.62 -14.40 -0.02
C GLY A 59 -15.78 -13.51 0.42
N PRO A 60 -16.22 -13.57 1.70
CA PRO A 60 -17.30 -12.74 2.21
C PRO A 60 -17.06 -11.22 2.08
N MET A 61 -15.80 -10.78 2.13
CA MET A 61 -15.46 -9.35 2.03
C MET A 61 -15.41 -8.82 0.58
N GLN A 62 -15.40 -9.67 -0.45
CA GLN A 62 -15.21 -9.23 -1.83
C GLN A 62 -16.30 -8.26 -2.30
N GLU A 63 -17.57 -8.57 -2.04
CA GLU A 63 -18.67 -7.70 -2.44
C GLU A 63 -18.59 -6.33 -1.74
N TRP A 64 -18.29 -6.33 -0.45
CA TRP A 64 -18.14 -5.09 0.30
C TRP A 64 -16.95 -4.27 -0.19
N LEU A 65 -15.79 -4.89 -0.41
CA LEU A 65 -14.58 -4.21 -0.90
C LEU A 65 -14.82 -3.60 -2.29
N THR A 66 -15.47 -4.34 -3.19
CA THR A 66 -15.75 -3.89 -4.55
C THR A 66 -16.69 -2.70 -4.58
N ASN A 67 -17.67 -2.67 -3.68
CA ASN A 67 -18.66 -1.59 -3.59
C ASN A 67 -18.27 -0.48 -2.61
N TYR A 68 -17.11 -0.60 -1.95
CA TYR A 68 -16.66 0.42 -1.00
C TYR A 68 -16.35 1.73 -1.72
N GLU A 69 -16.99 2.79 -1.29
CA GLU A 69 -16.76 4.15 -1.74
C GLU A 69 -15.94 4.93 -0.70
N LEU A 70 -14.81 5.46 -1.13
CA LEU A 70 -13.96 6.33 -0.35
C LEU A 70 -14.34 7.78 -0.63
N ASP A 71 -14.78 8.50 0.39
CA ASP A 71 -15.01 9.94 0.34
C ASP A 71 -13.68 10.69 0.28
N LEU A 72 -13.49 11.53 -0.74
CA LEU A 72 -12.28 12.31 -0.97
C LEU A 72 -12.27 13.63 -0.16
N GLY A 73 -13.38 13.97 0.50
CA GLY A 73 -13.51 15.16 1.33
C GLY A 73 -13.80 16.45 0.56
N ASN A 74 -13.95 16.37 -0.77
CA ASN A 74 -14.31 17.49 -1.66
C ASN A 74 -15.73 17.35 -2.25
N GLY A 75 -16.49 16.35 -1.79
CA GLY A 75 -17.81 16.00 -2.31
C GLY A 75 -17.78 14.92 -3.40
N GLU A 76 -16.60 14.41 -3.73
CA GLU A 76 -16.42 13.30 -4.67
C GLU A 76 -16.08 12.00 -3.92
N THR A 77 -16.33 10.86 -4.57
CA THR A 77 -15.98 9.54 -4.07
C THR A 77 -15.20 8.75 -5.12
N THR A 78 -14.42 7.76 -4.69
CA THR A 78 -13.77 6.78 -5.57
C THR A 78 -13.96 5.38 -5.01
N GLN A 79 -13.95 4.36 -5.89
CA GLN A 79 -13.86 2.95 -5.49
C GLN A 79 -12.40 2.52 -5.54
N PRO A 80 -11.71 2.48 -4.41
CA PRO A 80 -10.26 2.30 -4.36
C PRO A 80 -9.82 0.85 -4.59
N TYR A 81 -10.73 -0.11 -4.48
CA TYR A 81 -10.40 -1.53 -4.55
C TYR A 81 -10.25 -2.01 -5.99
N ASP A 82 -9.17 -2.78 -6.26
CA ASP A 82 -8.92 -3.48 -7.52
C ASP A 82 -8.91 -5.00 -7.25
N PRO A 83 -9.99 -5.72 -7.61
CA PRO A 83 -10.05 -7.18 -7.48
C PRO A 83 -9.15 -7.90 -8.48
N GLU A 84 -8.73 -7.25 -9.58
CA GLU A 84 -8.00 -7.87 -10.69
C GLU A 84 -6.47 -7.77 -10.54
N ILE A 85 -5.99 -7.20 -9.45
CA ILE A 85 -4.54 -6.98 -9.27
C ILE A 85 -3.73 -8.28 -9.35
N GLY A 86 -4.27 -9.40 -8.88
CA GLY A 86 -3.64 -10.71 -8.99
C GLY A 86 -3.47 -11.14 -10.45
N SER A 87 -4.51 -10.97 -11.26
CA SER A 87 -4.49 -11.27 -12.71
C SER A 87 -3.49 -10.38 -13.44
N GLN A 88 -3.41 -9.11 -13.07
CA GLN A 88 -2.44 -8.16 -13.65
C GLN A 88 -1.01 -8.57 -13.32
N ILE A 89 -0.72 -8.98 -12.08
CA ILE A 89 0.61 -9.48 -11.69
C ILE A 89 0.94 -10.75 -12.48
N ALA A 90 0.01 -11.72 -12.54
CA ALA A 90 0.19 -12.96 -13.31
C ALA A 90 0.56 -12.66 -14.77
N GLN A 91 -0.13 -11.73 -15.41
CA GLN A 91 0.17 -11.30 -16.77
C GLN A 91 1.56 -10.66 -16.89
N MET A 92 1.96 -9.79 -15.96
CA MET A 92 3.26 -9.13 -15.98
C MET A 92 4.43 -10.10 -15.80
N VAL A 93 4.25 -11.20 -15.08
CA VAL A 93 5.31 -12.18 -14.82
C VAL A 93 5.27 -13.39 -15.74
N SER A 94 4.21 -13.59 -16.55
CA SER A 94 4.03 -14.77 -17.43
C SER A 94 5.15 -14.95 -18.46
N GLY A 95 5.81 -13.87 -18.87
CA GLY A 95 6.98 -13.94 -19.75
C GLY A 95 8.31 -14.25 -19.05
N GLN A 96 8.32 -14.30 -17.72
CA GLN A 96 9.53 -14.47 -16.90
C GLN A 96 9.58 -15.84 -16.21
N PHE A 97 8.42 -16.48 -15.99
CA PHE A 97 8.28 -17.75 -15.28
C PHE A 97 7.41 -18.73 -16.09
N GLU A 98 7.80 -20.00 -16.12
CA GLU A 98 7.10 -21.03 -16.90
C GLU A 98 5.79 -21.50 -16.25
N ASP A 99 5.71 -21.48 -14.92
CA ASP A 99 4.59 -22.07 -14.15
C ASP A 99 3.61 -21.00 -13.60
N VAL A 100 3.38 -19.90 -14.34
CA VAL A 100 2.39 -18.91 -13.92
C VAL A 100 0.98 -19.48 -14.14
N PRO A 101 0.13 -19.54 -13.11
CA PRO A 101 -1.21 -20.07 -13.25
C PRO A 101 -2.07 -19.22 -14.20
N THR A 102 -2.95 -19.90 -14.93
CA THR A 102 -3.93 -19.26 -15.86
C THR A 102 -5.37 -19.41 -15.39
N ASP A 103 -5.61 -20.33 -14.46
CA ASP A 103 -6.93 -20.50 -13.85
C ASP A 103 -7.19 -19.39 -12.82
N PRO A 104 -8.39 -18.75 -12.81
CA PRO A 104 -8.68 -17.62 -11.93
C PRO A 104 -8.53 -17.91 -10.43
N ASP A 105 -8.89 -19.09 -9.96
CA ASP A 105 -8.78 -19.45 -8.54
C ASP A 105 -7.33 -19.73 -8.16
N ALA A 106 -6.56 -20.35 -9.07
CA ALA A 106 -5.12 -20.54 -8.90
C ALA A 106 -4.36 -19.20 -8.92
N ILE A 107 -4.74 -18.26 -9.80
CA ILE A 107 -4.21 -16.89 -9.81
C ILE A 107 -4.50 -16.20 -8.48
N ARG A 108 -5.73 -16.26 -8.01
CA ARG A 108 -6.14 -15.66 -6.73
C ARG A 108 -5.36 -16.24 -5.55
N THR A 109 -5.14 -17.55 -5.55
CA THR A 109 -4.34 -18.23 -4.52
C THR A 109 -2.87 -17.80 -4.56
N ALA A 110 -2.29 -17.65 -5.74
CA ALA A 110 -0.89 -17.29 -5.91
C ALA A 110 -0.61 -15.80 -5.68
N PHE A 111 -1.44 -14.91 -6.25
CA PHE A 111 -1.18 -13.48 -6.34
C PHE A 111 -2.09 -12.60 -5.49
N GLY A 112 -3.21 -13.12 -4.99
CA GLY A 112 -4.03 -12.46 -3.98
C GLY A 112 -5.46 -12.16 -4.38
N TYR A 113 -6.17 -11.62 -3.39
CA TYR A 113 -7.62 -11.40 -3.38
C TYR A 113 -8.00 -9.94 -3.68
N GLY A 114 -7.09 -9.17 -4.26
CA GLY A 114 -7.28 -7.76 -4.54
C GLY A 114 -6.45 -6.84 -3.63
N TRP A 115 -6.32 -5.60 -4.04
CA TRP A 115 -5.62 -4.54 -3.32
C TRP A 115 -6.18 -3.16 -3.68
N TRP A 116 -5.63 -2.12 -3.08
CA TRP A 116 -5.93 -0.75 -3.43
C TRP A 116 -5.24 -0.39 -4.75
N LYS A 117 -5.99 0.19 -5.70
CA LYS A 117 -5.43 0.69 -6.96
C LYS A 117 -4.55 1.91 -6.73
N GLN A 118 -3.55 2.11 -7.58
CA GLN A 118 -2.86 3.39 -7.61
C GLN A 118 -3.78 4.44 -8.24
N ASP A 119 -4.01 5.55 -7.53
CA ASP A 119 -4.85 6.66 -7.96
C ASP A 119 -4.28 7.97 -7.39
N LEU A 120 -3.39 8.61 -8.18
CA LEU A 120 -2.69 9.81 -7.75
C LEU A 120 -3.61 11.04 -7.69
N GLU A 121 -4.70 11.06 -8.46
CA GLU A 121 -5.67 12.15 -8.44
C GLU A 121 -6.52 12.08 -7.17
N ALA A 122 -7.04 10.91 -6.83
CA ALA A 122 -7.74 10.71 -5.56
C ALA A 122 -6.83 10.94 -4.35
N ALA A 123 -5.56 10.53 -4.43
CA ALA A 123 -4.57 10.80 -3.38
C ALA A 123 -4.35 12.30 -3.18
N ALA A 124 -4.26 13.07 -4.28
CA ALA A 124 -4.12 14.52 -4.23
C ALA A 124 -5.36 15.17 -3.60
N ALA A 125 -6.56 14.80 -4.04
CA ALA A 125 -7.80 15.33 -3.48
C ALA A 125 -7.92 15.08 -1.97
N LEU A 126 -7.53 13.89 -1.50
CA LEU A 126 -7.50 13.56 -0.07
C LEU A 126 -6.53 14.44 0.71
N LEU A 127 -5.30 14.65 0.21
CA LEU A 127 -4.34 15.54 0.87
C LEU A 127 -4.81 16.98 0.89
N GLU A 128 -5.33 17.50 -0.23
CA GLU A 128 -5.87 18.84 -0.32
C GLU A 128 -7.05 19.03 0.65
N SER A 129 -7.96 18.07 0.73
CA SER A 129 -9.07 18.08 1.70
C SER A 129 -8.60 18.05 3.16
N ALA A 130 -7.41 17.49 3.40
CA ALA A 130 -6.75 17.47 4.71
C ALA A 130 -5.93 18.74 5.00
N GLY A 131 -5.93 19.72 4.08
CA GLY A 131 -5.25 21.00 4.23
C GLY A 131 -3.80 21.02 3.74
N PHE A 132 -3.34 19.98 3.06
CA PHE A 132 -2.02 19.96 2.42
C PHE A 132 -2.06 20.82 1.15
N THR A 133 -0.89 21.34 0.79
CA THR A 133 -0.73 22.16 -0.43
C THR A 133 0.46 21.63 -1.25
N ARG A 134 0.57 22.06 -2.52
CA ARG A 134 1.72 21.75 -3.35
C ARG A 134 2.63 22.95 -3.56
N GLU A 135 3.94 22.74 -3.38
CA GLU A 135 4.99 23.67 -3.82
C GLU A 135 5.85 22.97 -4.87
N GLY A 136 5.64 23.30 -6.14
CA GLY A 136 6.24 22.58 -7.27
C GLY A 136 5.77 21.12 -7.29
N ASN A 137 6.70 20.18 -7.12
CA ASN A 137 6.38 18.74 -7.06
C ASN A 137 6.32 18.20 -5.62
N GLN A 138 6.41 19.04 -4.60
CA GLN A 138 6.45 18.63 -3.20
C GLN A 138 5.13 18.92 -2.49
N TRP A 139 4.67 17.99 -1.67
CA TRP A 139 3.58 18.19 -0.73
C TRP A 139 4.07 18.91 0.54
N MET A 140 3.30 19.91 0.94
CA MET A 140 3.49 20.68 2.17
C MET A 140 2.37 20.37 3.14
N MET A 141 2.70 20.18 4.41
CA MET A 141 1.73 19.98 5.48
C MET A 141 0.95 21.29 5.78
N PRO A 142 -0.18 21.22 6.50
CA PRO A 142 -0.97 22.42 6.86
C PRO A 142 -0.20 23.49 7.64
N ASP A 143 0.89 23.11 8.32
CA ASP A 143 1.79 24.03 9.04
C ASP A 143 2.87 24.67 8.14
N GLY A 144 2.86 24.37 6.83
CA GLY A 144 3.81 24.88 5.86
C GLY A 144 5.16 24.15 5.81
N GLN A 145 5.31 23.07 6.58
CA GLN A 145 6.52 22.24 6.50
C GLN A 145 6.40 21.21 5.37
N PRO A 146 7.52 20.76 4.77
CA PRO A 146 7.50 19.65 3.83
C PRO A 146 6.86 18.40 4.42
N PHE A 147 5.99 17.73 3.64
CA PHE A 147 5.47 16.43 4.03
C PHE A 147 6.59 15.40 3.94
N ALA A 148 7.22 15.11 5.08
CA ALA A 148 8.42 14.29 5.16
C ALA A 148 8.37 13.34 6.34
N PHE A 149 8.81 12.07 6.13
CA PHE A 149 8.95 11.08 7.20
C PHE A 149 9.90 9.95 6.80
N THR A 150 10.23 9.11 7.77
CA THR A 150 11.08 7.93 7.56
C THR A 150 10.25 6.66 7.72
N ILE A 151 10.42 5.71 6.78
CA ILE A 151 9.94 4.34 6.94
C ILE A 151 11.04 3.54 7.64
N LYS A 152 10.74 2.98 8.78
CA LYS A 152 11.59 1.98 9.41
C LYS A 152 11.32 0.62 8.80
N THR A 153 12.35 -0.10 8.39
CA THR A 153 12.26 -1.43 7.78
C THR A 153 13.10 -2.42 8.57
N PHE A 154 12.65 -3.66 8.63
CA PHE A 154 13.51 -4.72 9.14
C PHE A 154 14.68 -4.96 8.17
N PRO A 155 15.92 -5.18 8.63
CA PRO A 155 17.10 -5.22 7.77
C PRO A 155 17.19 -6.45 6.84
N GLU A 156 16.19 -7.33 6.82
CA GLU A 156 16.13 -8.46 5.91
C GLU A 156 15.80 -8.07 4.46
N GLY A 157 16.46 -8.75 3.52
CA GLY A 157 16.54 -8.38 2.12
C GLY A 157 15.23 -8.06 1.41
N VAL A 158 14.15 -8.82 1.64
CA VAL A 158 12.84 -8.59 0.98
C VAL A 158 12.12 -7.39 1.58
N ILE A 159 12.06 -7.30 2.90
CA ILE A 159 11.35 -6.22 3.60
C ILE A 159 12.04 -4.89 3.38
N ASN A 160 13.37 -4.88 3.41
CA ASN A 160 14.13 -3.67 3.11
C ASN A 160 13.93 -3.19 1.66
N ARG A 161 13.94 -4.11 0.68
CA ARG A 161 13.60 -3.77 -0.72
C ARG A 161 12.19 -3.20 -0.85
N MET A 162 11.22 -3.81 -0.19
CA MET A 162 9.83 -3.33 -0.19
C MET A 162 9.74 -1.91 0.37
N GLY A 163 10.34 -1.64 1.53
CA GLY A 163 10.36 -0.30 2.12
C GLY A 163 11.04 0.74 1.22
N THR A 164 12.14 0.36 0.58
CA THR A 164 12.84 1.23 -0.39
C THR A 164 11.94 1.55 -1.59
N MET A 165 11.25 0.55 -2.16
CA MET A 165 10.32 0.75 -3.28
C MET A 165 9.15 1.67 -2.90
N ILE A 166 8.59 1.47 -1.71
CA ILE A 166 7.51 2.30 -1.18
C ILE A 166 7.98 3.76 -1.01
N ALA A 167 9.15 3.97 -0.39
CA ALA A 167 9.72 5.29 -0.23
C ALA A 167 9.97 5.98 -1.57
N GLN A 168 10.46 5.26 -2.57
CA GLN A 168 10.66 5.78 -3.93
C GLN A 168 9.34 6.20 -4.58
N GLN A 169 8.28 5.39 -4.50
CA GLN A 169 6.98 5.73 -5.09
C GLN A 169 6.35 6.95 -4.40
N TRP A 170 6.42 7.04 -3.09
CA TRP A 170 5.95 8.22 -2.36
C TRP A 170 6.78 9.47 -2.70
N THR A 171 8.09 9.33 -2.86
CA THR A 171 8.95 10.46 -3.28
C THR A 171 8.61 10.92 -4.71
N GLN A 172 8.32 10.01 -5.62
CA GLN A 172 7.85 10.33 -6.97
C GLN A 172 6.48 11.05 -6.95
N ALA A 173 5.63 10.69 -5.99
CA ALA A 173 4.34 11.34 -5.78
C ALA A 173 4.43 12.70 -5.04
N GLY A 174 5.64 13.11 -4.61
CA GLY A 174 5.89 14.41 -3.99
C GLY A 174 5.96 14.39 -2.45
N VAL A 175 6.00 13.23 -1.82
CA VAL A 175 6.22 13.10 -0.36
C VAL A 175 7.70 12.80 -0.13
N ASN A 176 8.36 13.55 0.74
CA ASN A 176 9.78 13.34 1.02
C ASN A 176 9.96 12.17 2.01
N VAL A 177 10.25 10.97 1.50
CA VAL A 177 10.32 9.75 2.31
C VAL A 177 11.69 9.08 2.21
N THR A 178 12.24 8.73 3.37
CA THR A 178 13.47 7.94 3.49
C THR A 178 13.12 6.55 4.04
N ALA A 179 13.71 5.50 3.47
CA ALA A 179 13.65 4.16 4.04
C ALA A 179 14.94 3.88 4.83
N GLU A 180 14.80 3.44 6.06
CA GLU A 180 15.91 3.14 6.97
C GLU A 180 15.78 1.74 7.55
N ALA A 181 16.83 0.93 7.39
CA ALA A 181 16.89 -0.39 8.01
C ALA A 181 17.15 -0.26 9.51
N ASP A 182 16.21 -0.75 10.33
CA ASP A 182 16.27 -0.68 11.78
C ASP A 182 16.36 -2.09 12.41
N PRO A 183 17.54 -2.49 12.88
CA PRO A 183 17.71 -3.78 13.56
C PRO A 183 16.99 -3.87 14.92
N GLN A 184 16.57 -2.73 15.48
CA GLN A 184 15.84 -2.65 16.74
C GLN A 184 14.30 -2.57 16.54
N MET A 185 13.80 -2.70 15.31
CA MET A 185 12.40 -2.54 14.98
C MET A 185 11.48 -3.38 15.89
N PHE A 186 11.70 -4.66 16.03
CA PHE A 186 10.85 -5.53 16.85
C PHE A 186 11.11 -5.41 18.37
N PRO A 187 12.37 -5.35 18.86
CA PRO A 187 12.60 -5.27 20.31
C PRO A 187 12.32 -3.88 20.91
N GLN A 188 12.42 -2.81 20.13
CA GLN A 188 12.32 -1.44 20.64
C GLN A 188 11.35 -0.55 19.87
N THR A 189 11.56 -0.33 18.58
CA THR A 189 10.84 0.67 17.77
C THR A 189 9.33 0.44 17.78
N LEU A 190 8.87 -0.76 17.44
CA LEU A 190 7.43 -1.07 17.42
C LEU A 190 6.79 -1.03 18.83
N PRO A 191 7.40 -1.61 19.89
CA PRO A 191 6.82 -1.55 21.22
C PRO A 191 6.77 -0.14 21.82
N LEU A 192 7.71 0.74 21.46
CA LEU A 192 7.76 2.11 21.95
C LEU A 192 6.92 3.08 21.12
N GLY A 193 6.51 2.68 19.91
CA GLY A 193 5.73 3.50 19.01
C GLY A 193 6.54 4.59 18.31
N ASP A 194 7.81 4.37 18.06
CA ASP A 194 8.71 5.30 17.37
C ASP A 194 8.55 5.26 15.83
#